data_7d002a375e402e20d745b75ac4b5e21a
#
_entry.id   7d002a375e402e20d745b75ac4b5e21a
#
_cell.length_a   1.000
_cell.length_b   1.000
_cell.length_c   1.000
_cell.angle_alpha   90.00
_cell.angle_beta   90.00
_cell.angle_gamma   90.00
#
_symmetry.space_group_name_H-M   'P 1'
#
loop_
_entity.id
_entity.type
_entity.pdbx_description
1 polymer ?
#
loop_
_entity_poly.entity_id
_entity_poly.type
_entity_poly.pdbx_seq_one_letter_code
_entity_poly.pdbx_strand_id
1 'polypeptide(L)'
;ARGEIIVMLDADGTYHAASIPEMLRYFPDYDQVNGARTSEQGTLKPLRIGAKWFIRKLAEYLAGREIPDLNTGLKAFKRSVMMKYLWVLPEGFSCVTTMTLAFLTNGHPVKYVATPYHKRIGKSKFHPVKDTANYLQTVVRMVTYFRPLRVFGPAALLLLVTGLATSAYHVIRRGKPSLEESDIILICTGIIVGAVGLLADLMVAQRRG
;
A
#
# COMPACT_ATOMS: atom_id res chain seq x y z
N ALA A 1 -20.79 -13.90 4.69
CA ALA A 1 -21.11 -14.53 3.40
C ALA A 1 -20.64 -16.01 3.41
N ARG A 2 -21.38 -16.90 2.72
CA ARG A 2 -21.10 -18.36 2.70
C ARG A 2 -20.54 -18.85 1.37
N GLY A 3 -20.65 -18.04 0.30
CA GLY A 3 -20.18 -18.39 -1.05
C GLY A 3 -18.67 -18.56 -1.13
N GLU A 4 -18.20 -19.26 -2.15
CA GLU A 4 -16.79 -19.46 -2.46
C GLU A 4 -16.15 -18.15 -2.94
N ILE A 5 -16.88 -17.43 -3.81
CA ILE A 5 -16.52 -16.10 -4.27
C ILE A 5 -17.43 -15.08 -3.58
N ILE A 6 -16.83 -14.08 -2.97
CA ILE A 6 -17.55 -12.98 -2.30
C ILE A 6 -17.44 -11.75 -3.19
N VAL A 7 -18.56 -11.09 -3.43
CA VAL A 7 -18.61 -9.78 -4.10
C VAL A 7 -18.96 -8.73 -3.06
N MET A 8 -18.17 -7.67 -3.03
CA MET A 8 -18.40 -6.47 -2.23
C MET A 8 -18.69 -5.29 -3.15
N LEU A 9 -19.72 -4.55 -2.85
CA LEU A 9 -20.18 -3.40 -3.62
C LEU A 9 -20.59 -2.27 -2.66
N ASP A 10 -20.11 -1.04 -2.91
CA ASP A 10 -20.57 0.14 -2.19
C ASP A 10 -22.03 0.43 -2.55
N ALA A 11 -22.87 0.57 -1.51
CA ALA A 11 -24.33 0.77 -1.66
C ALA A 11 -24.73 2.25 -1.86
N ASP A 12 -23.88 3.06 -2.53
CA ASP A 12 -24.07 4.49 -2.73
C ASP A 12 -24.41 4.86 -4.19
N GLY A 13 -24.72 3.87 -5.00
CA GLY A 13 -25.11 4.03 -6.41
C GLY A 13 -23.95 4.35 -7.36
N THR A 14 -22.69 4.34 -6.89
CA THR A 14 -21.53 4.67 -7.72
C THR A 14 -21.13 3.56 -8.68
N TYR A 15 -21.40 2.30 -8.33
CA TYR A 15 -21.11 1.14 -9.16
C TYR A 15 -22.38 0.42 -9.60
N HIS A 16 -22.38 -0.09 -10.82
CA HIS A 16 -23.48 -0.92 -11.33
C HIS A 16 -23.23 -2.40 -11.08
N ALA A 17 -24.23 -3.09 -10.54
CA ALA A 17 -24.20 -4.54 -10.35
C ALA A 17 -24.04 -5.32 -11.67
N ALA A 18 -24.40 -4.72 -12.81
CA ALA A 18 -24.22 -5.30 -14.15
C ALA A 18 -22.74 -5.60 -14.50
N SER A 19 -21.77 -4.99 -13.80
CA SER A 19 -20.33 -5.29 -13.99
C SER A 19 -19.91 -6.60 -13.29
N ILE A 20 -20.71 -7.14 -12.39
CA ILE A 20 -20.36 -8.33 -11.59
C ILE A 20 -20.18 -9.58 -12.47
N PRO A 21 -21.07 -9.91 -13.42
CA PRO A 21 -20.91 -11.11 -14.26
C PRO A 21 -19.60 -11.11 -15.05
N GLU A 22 -19.15 -9.96 -15.55
CA GLU A 22 -17.87 -9.83 -16.24
C GLU A 22 -16.69 -10.11 -15.29
N MET A 23 -16.72 -9.56 -14.08
CA MET A 23 -15.68 -9.78 -13.09
C MET A 23 -15.57 -11.26 -12.68
N LEU A 24 -16.70 -11.96 -12.59
CA LEU A 24 -16.71 -13.37 -12.21
C LEU A 24 -16.08 -14.30 -13.26
N ARG A 25 -16.00 -13.89 -14.53
CA ARG A 25 -15.35 -14.66 -15.60
C ARG A 25 -13.85 -14.87 -15.39
N TYR A 26 -13.21 -14.02 -14.58
CA TYR A 26 -11.77 -14.12 -14.28
C TYR A 26 -11.42 -15.14 -13.19
N PHE A 27 -12.42 -15.75 -12.56
CA PHE A 27 -12.19 -16.90 -11.70
C PHE A 27 -12.27 -18.19 -12.53
N PRO A 28 -11.39 -19.16 -12.32
CA PRO A 28 -10.51 -19.38 -11.16
C PRO A 28 -9.11 -18.76 -11.22
N ASP A 29 -8.69 -18.13 -12.34
CA ASP A 29 -7.32 -17.69 -12.59
C ASP A 29 -6.83 -16.61 -11.61
N TYR A 30 -7.76 -15.79 -11.12
CA TYR A 30 -7.47 -14.71 -10.19
C TYR A 30 -8.09 -14.97 -8.82
N ASP A 31 -7.40 -14.50 -7.78
CA ASP A 31 -7.88 -14.58 -6.40
C ASP A 31 -8.70 -13.37 -6.01
N GLN A 32 -8.48 -12.23 -6.67
CA GLN A 32 -9.24 -11.01 -6.51
C GLN A 32 -9.41 -10.29 -7.86
N VAL A 33 -10.61 -9.77 -8.09
CA VAL A 33 -10.94 -8.91 -9.24
C VAL A 33 -11.51 -7.60 -8.73
N ASN A 34 -10.92 -6.50 -9.14
CA ASN A 34 -11.29 -5.14 -8.75
C ASN A 34 -11.93 -4.39 -9.92
N GLY A 35 -13.06 -3.74 -9.70
CA GLY A 35 -13.64 -2.81 -10.65
C GLY A 35 -12.89 -1.47 -10.61
N ALA A 36 -11.94 -1.26 -11.54
CA ALA A 36 -11.20 -0.01 -11.62
C ALA A 36 -12.05 1.09 -12.26
N ARG A 37 -12.14 2.25 -11.62
CA ARG A 37 -12.90 3.39 -12.12
C ARG A 37 -12.27 3.98 -13.38
N THR A 38 -13.07 4.13 -14.44
CA THR A 38 -12.62 4.73 -15.70
C THR A 38 -12.54 6.25 -15.65
N SER A 39 -13.27 6.88 -14.71
CA SER A 39 -13.25 8.34 -14.52
C SER A 39 -13.45 8.67 -13.03
N GLU A 40 -12.63 9.58 -12.50
CA GLU A 40 -12.90 10.17 -11.18
C GLU A 40 -13.82 11.38 -11.37
N GLN A 41 -15.12 11.22 -11.13
CA GLN A 41 -16.04 12.35 -11.08
C GLN A 41 -15.96 13.02 -9.70
N GLY A 42 -15.63 14.30 -9.65
CA GLY A 42 -15.98 15.16 -8.52
C GLY A 42 -14.88 15.68 -7.61
N THR A 43 -13.60 15.77 -8.04
CA THR A 43 -12.62 16.46 -7.18
C THR A 43 -11.51 17.18 -7.95
N LEU A 44 -11.73 18.45 -8.22
CA LEU A 44 -10.79 19.38 -8.91
C LEU A 44 -9.87 20.16 -7.94
N LYS A 45 -9.48 19.62 -6.80
CA LYS A 45 -8.48 20.27 -5.94
C LYS A 45 -7.09 19.67 -6.22
N PRO A 46 -6.13 20.44 -6.81
CA PRO A 46 -4.82 19.95 -7.26
C PRO A 46 -4.04 19.24 -6.13
N LEU A 47 -4.15 19.73 -4.89
CA LEU A 47 -3.51 19.13 -3.72
C LEU A 47 -4.00 17.69 -3.44
N ARG A 48 -5.27 17.41 -3.70
CA ARG A 48 -5.85 16.05 -3.54
C ARG A 48 -5.35 15.09 -4.60
N ILE A 49 -5.17 15.57 -5.82
CA ILE A 49 -4.66 14.76 -6.93
C ILE A 49 -3.23 14.35 -6.63
N GLY A 50 -2.38 15.28 -6.18
CA GLY A 50 -1.00 15.01 -5.81
C GLY A 50 -0.87 14.00 -4.66
N ALA A 51 -1.66 14.18 -3.58
CA ALA A 51 -1.64 13.26 -2.45
C ALA A 51 -2.10 11.84 -2.83
N LYS A 52 -3.18 11.70 -3.60
CA LYS A 52 -3.65 10.41 -4.11
C LYS A 52 -2.64 9.74 -5.03
N TRP A 53 -2.04 10.51 -5.94
CA TRP A 53 -1.00 10.01 -6.84
C TRP A 53 0.21 9.50 -6.04
N PHE A 54 0.70 10.29 -5.08
CA PHE A 54 1.83 9.90 -4.23
C PHE A 54 1.55 8.61 -3.45
N ILE A 55 0.38 8.51 -2.79
CA ILE A 55 0.02 7.32 -2.03
C ILE A 55 -0.13 6.10 -2.94
N ARG A 56 -0.70 6.27 -4.15
CA ARG A 56 -0.79 5.20 -5.12
C ARG A 56 0.60 4.73 -5.56
N LYS A 57 1.51 5.65 -5.90
CA LYS A 57 2.88 5.32 -6.29
C LYS A 57 3.67 4.66 -5.16
N LEU A 58 3.48 5.11 -3.93
CA LEU A 58 4.03 4.46 -2.76
C LEU A 58 3.48 3.03 -2.63
N ALA A 59 2.17 2.83 -2.75
CA ALA A 59 1.55 1.52 -2.69
C ALA A 59 2.03 0.58 -3.82
N GLU A 60 2.19 1.08 -5.05
CA GLU A 60 2.76 0.35 -6.20
C GLU A 60 4.20 -0.09 -5.92
N TYR A 61 5.05 0.83 -5.45
CA TYR A 61 6.42 0.53 -5.07
C TYR A 61 6.49 -0.55 -3.98
N LEU A 62 5.70 -0.38 -2.95
CA LEU A 62 5.67 -1.26 -1.81
C LEU A 62 5.05 -2.64 -2.14
N ALA A 63 4.02 -2.70 -2.98
CA ALA A 63 3.43 -3.96 -3.45
C ALA A 63 4.29 -4.63 -4.56
N GLY A 64 5.07 -3.84 -5.31
CA GLY A 64 5.85 -4.30 -6.46
C GLY A 64 5.01 -4.64 -7.68
N ARG A 65 3.84 -4.03 -7.79
CA ARG A 65 2.88 -4.21 -8.90
C ARG A 65 2.12 -2.92 -9.15
N GLU A 66 1.72 -2.70 -10.39
CA GLU A 66 0.84 -1.57 -10.74
C GLU A 66 -0.54 -1.70 -10.10
N ILE A 67 -1.06 -0.57 -9.63
CA ILE A 67 -2.36 -0.48 -8.96
C ILE A 67 -3.19 0.63 -9.63
N PRO A 68 -3.98 0.29 -10.64
CA PRO A 68 -4.83 1.27 -11.34
C PRO A 68 -5.81 2.00 -10.42
N ASP A 69 -6.44 1.26 -9.52
CA ASP A 69 -7.35 1.82 -8.52
C ASP A 69 -7.22 1.05 -7.19
N LEU A 70 -6.60 1.69 -6.21
CA LEU A 70 -6.37 1.10 -4.89
C LEU A 70 -7.64 1.11 -4.02
N ASN A 71 -8.55 2.05 -4.27
CA ASN A 71 -9.64 2.39 -3.35
C ASN A 71 -11.03 2.14 -3.95
N THR A 72 -11.13 1.21 -4.90
CA THR A 72 -12.39 0.82 -5.51
C THR A 72 -13.29 0.10 -4.50
N GLY A 73 -14.58 0.46 -4.47
CA GLY A 73 -15.60 -0.20 -3.63
C GLY A 73 -16.26 -1.41 -4.29
N LEU A 74 -15.92 -1.73 -5.57
CA LEU A 74 -16.39 -2.93 -6.25
C LEU A 74 -15.27 -3.96 -6.34
N LYS A 75 -15.40 -5.07 -5.62
CA LYS A 75 -14.41 -6.15 -5.55
C LYS A 75 -15.09 -7.51 -5.53
N ALA A 76 -14.50 -8.46 -6.25
CA ALA A 76 -14.79 -9.87 -6.09
C ALA A 76 -13.53 -10.59 -5.62
N PHE A 77 -13.63 -11.55 -4.72
CA PHE A 77 -12.46 -12.26 -4.18
C PHE A 77 -12.83 -13.66 -3.68
N LYS A 78 -11.84 -14.56 -3.72
CA LYS A 78 -11.97 -15.90 -3.13
C LYS A 78 -12.06 -15.79 -1.60
N ARG A 79 -13.14 -16.34 -1.04
CA ARG A 79 -13.35 -16.36 0.41
C ARG A 79 -12.21 -17.05 1.15
N SER A 80 -11.73 -18.19 0.66
CA SER A 80 -10.66 -18.98 1.26
C SER A 80 -9.36 -18.19 1.42
N VAL A 81 -9.04 -17.32 0.45
CA VAL A 81 -7.86 -16.45 0.49
C VAL A 81 -8.08 -15.29 1.46
N MET A 82 -9.23 -14.61 1.39
CA MET A 82 -9.54 -13.49 2.27
C MET A 82 -9.55 -13.85 3.75
N MET A 83 -10.03 -15.07 4.08
CA MET A 83 -10.06 -15.56 5.46
C MET A 83 -8.68 -15.59 6.12
N LYS A 84 -7.59 -15.78 5.35
CA LYS A 84 -6.21 -15.77 5.85
C LYS A 84 -5.77 -14.37 6.31
N TYR A 85 -6.44 -13.32 5.83
CA TYR A 85 -6.07 -11.92 6.06
C TYR A 85 -7.10 -11.12 6.87
N LEU A 86 -8.14 -11.76 7.41
CA LEU A 86 -9.15 -11.05 8.20
C LEU A 86 -8.56 -10.31 9.40
N TRP A 87 -7.52 -10.88 10.02
CA TRP A 87 -6.87 -10.33 11.21
C TRP A 87 -6.19 -8.98 10.98
N VAL A 88 -5.89 -8.62 9.72
CA VAL A 88 -5.21 -7.37 9.37
C VAL A 88 -6.18 -6.30 8.87
N LEU A 89 -7.45 -6.65 8.63
CA LEU A 89 -8.45 -5.72 8.15
C LEU A 89 -8.84 -4.72 9.25
N PRO A 90 -8.69 -3.41 9.02
CA PRO A 90 -9.18 -2.41 9.95
C PRO A 90 -10.69 -2.24 9.81
N GLU A 91 -11.30 -1.73 10.84
CA GLU A 91 -12.67 -1.23 10.76
C GLU A 91 -12.72 0.09 9.96
N GLY A 92 -13.72 0.25 9.09
CA GLY A 92 -13.99 1.49 8.36
C GLY A 92 -13.35 1.61 6.97
N PHE A 93 -13.10 2.87 6.53
CA PHE A 93 -12.75 3.22 5.14
C PHE A 93 -11.47 2.57 4.58
N SER A 94 -10.52 2.23 5.43
CA SER A 94 -9.26 1.62 5.00
C SER A 94 -9.39 0.14 4.64
N CYS A 95 -10.53 -0.51 4.90
CA CYS A 95 -10.75 -1.93 4.66
C CYS A 95 -10.50 -2.32 3.19
N VAL A 96 -11.09 -1.59 2.23
CA VAL A 96 -10.96 -1.87 0.79
C VAL A 96 -9.50 -1.80 0.30
N THR A 97 -8.73 -0.84 0.82
CA THR A 97 -7.31 -0.67 0.54
C THR A 97 -6.50 -1.82 1.12
N THR A 98 -6.76 -2.15 2.38
CA THR A 98 -6.10 -3.23 3.10
C THR A 98 -6.30 -4.57 2.40
N MET A 99 -7.52 -4.89 1.96
CA MET A 99 -7.83 -6.10 1.20
C MET A 99 -6.96 -6.21 -0.06
N THR A 100 -6.92 -5.15 -0.88
CA THR A 100 -6.13 -5.15 -2.12
C THR A 100 -4.64 -5.32 -1.83
N LEU A 101 -4.10 -4.58 -0.85
CA LEU A 101 -2.69 -4.68 -0.48
C LEU A 101 -2.34 -6.05 0.11
N ALA A 102 -3.22 -6.65 0.92
CA ALA A 102 -3.01 -7.98 1.45
C ALA A 102 -2.84 -9.03 0.34
N PHE A 103 -3.67 -8.99 -0.69
CA PHE A 103 -3.54 -9.89 -1.83
C PHE A 103 -2.26 -9.61 -2.62
N LEU A 104 -2.01 -8.37 -3.02
CA LEU A 104 -0.86 -7.98 -3.84
C LEU A 104 0.49 -8.27 -3.16
N THR A 105 0.63 -7.94 -1.89
CA THR A 105 1.88 -8.12 -1.14
C THR A 105 2.21 -9.57 -0.85
N ASN A 106 1.19 -10.43 -0.81
CA ASN A 106 1.36 -11.87 -0.64
C ASN A 106 1.40 -12.67 -1.94
N GLY A 107 1.48 -12.00 -3.10
CA GLY A 107 1.68 -12.65 -4.39
C GLY A 107 0.42 -13.20 -5.03
N HIS A 108 -0.76 -12.97 -4.45
CA HIS A 108 -2.01 -13.41 -5.05
C HIS A 108 -2.29 -12.67 -6.37
N PRO A 109 -2.80 -13.36 -7.40
CA PRO A 109 -3.17 -12.74 -8.66
C PRO A 109 -4.39 -11.83 -8.48
N VAL A 110 -4.22 -10.54 -8.81
CA VAL A 110 -5.27 -9.52 -8.76
C VAL A 110 -5.48 -8.95 -10.15
N LYS A 111 -6.74 -8.98 -10.64
CA LYS A 111 -7.16 -8.38 -11.91
C LYS A 111 -7.87 -7.05 -11.67
N TYR A 112 -7.67 -6.12 -12.57
CA TYR A 112 -8.43 -4.88 -12.64
C TYR A 112 -9.27 -4.86 -13.91
N VAL A 113 -10.57 -4.64 -13.76
CA VAL A 113 -11.54 -4.53 -14.85
C VAL A 113 -12.06 -3.10 -14.87
N ALA A 114 -11.98 -2.45 -16.02
CA ALA A 114 -12.48 -1.09 -16.18
C ALA A 114 -14.01 -1.08 -15.94
N THR A 115 -14.45 -0.28 -14.98
CA THR A 115 -15.85 -0.25 -14.57
C THR A 115 -16.38 1.18 -14.61
N PRO A 116 -17.56 1.42 -15.21
CA PRO A 116 -18.20 2.73 -15.16
C PRO A 116 -18.41 3.17 -13.70
N TYR A 117 -18.15 4.44 -13.44
CA TYR A 117 -18.31 5.04 -12.12
C TYR A 117 -19.28 6.23 -12.21
N HIS A 118 -20.35 6.17 -11.45
CA HIS A 118 -21.41 7.18 -11.48
C HIS A 118 -21.29 8.16 -10.31
N LYS A 119 -21.99 9.28 -10.44
CA LYS A 119 -22.03 10.27 -9.36
C LYS A 119 -22.71 9.67 -8.13
N ARG A 120 -22.04 9.77 -6.99
CA ARG A 120 -22.56 9.28 -5.70
C ARG A 120 -23.90 9.93 -5.35
N ILE A 121 -24.82 9.13 -4.88
CA ILE A 121 -26.07 9.59 -4.27
C ILE A 121 -25.78 9.87 -2.81
N GLY A 122 -25.85 11.17 -2.39
CA GLY A 122 -25.58 11.60 -1.01
C GLY A 122 -24.29 12.41 -0.82
N LYS A 123 -23.99 12.76 0.45
CA LYS A 123 -22.82 13.56 0.82
C LYS A 123 -21.65 12.66 1.23
N SER A 124 -20.45 12.98 0.74
CA SER A 124 -19.23 12.30 1.17
C SER A 124 -18.89 12.67 2.62
N LYS A 125 -18.68 11.67 3.47
CA LYS A 125 -18.17 11.85 4.85
C LYS A 125 -16.64 11.96 4.89
N PHE A 126 -15.97 12.09 3.76
CA PHE A 126 -14.52 12.13 3.63
C PHE A 126 -13.93 13.44 4.16
N HIS A 127 -13.03 13.35 5.14
CA HIS A 127 -12.26 14.46 5.68
C HIS A 127 -10.87 14.50 5.01
N PRO A 128 -10.56 15.52 4.19
CA PRO A 128 -9.40 15.50 3.31
C PRO A 128 -8.06 15.23 4.00
N VAL A 129 -7.78 15.88 5.12
CA VAL A 129 -6.50 15.75 5.81
C VAL A 129 -6.45 14.46 6.63
N LYS A 130 -7.45 14.25 7.50
CA LYS A 130 -7.51 13.10 8.40
C LYS A 130 -7.54 11.77 7.63
N ASP A 131 -8.41 11.66 6.61
CA ASP A 131 -8.54 10.42 5.86
C ASP A 131 -7.35 10.16 4.95
N THR A 132 -6.69 11.22 4.43
CA THR A 132 -5.43 11.06 3.67
C THR A 132 -4.30 10.57 4.58
N ALA A 133 -4.17 11.10 5.79
CA ALA A 133 -3.19 10.63 6.77
C ALA A 133 -3.46 9.17 7.19
N ASN A 134 -4.72 8.84 7.50
CA ASN A 134 -5.13 7.47 7.81
C ASN A 134 -4.85 6.50 6.66
N TYR A 135 -5.05 6.96 5.43
CA TYR A 135 -4.80 6.18 4.23
C TYR A 135 -3.30 5.91 4.04
N LEU A 136 -2.46 6.93 4.18
CA LEU A 136 -0.99 6.78 4.14
C LEU A 136 -0.51 5.83 5.24
N GLN A 137 -0.98 6.02 6.47
CA GLN A 137 -0.66 5.14 7.60
C GLN A 137 -1.05 3.69 7.31
N THR A 138 -2.23 3.47 6.70
CA THR A 138 -2.68 2.13 6.31
C THR A 138 -1.75 1.49 5.30
N VAL A 139 -1.33 2.22 4.26
CA VAL A 139 -0.41 1.72 3.24
C VAL A 139 0.92 1.33 3.87
N VAL A 140 1.52 2.22 4.65
CA VAL A 140 2.81 1.95 5.34
C VAL A 140 2.68 0.76 6.28
N ARG A 141 1.65 0.73 7.11
CA ARG A 141 1.38 -0.35 8.06
C ARG A 141 1.24 -1.71 7.35
N MET A 142 0.45 -1.78 6.27
CA MET A 142 0.24 -3.00 5.52
C MET A 142 1.53 -3.54 4.91
N VAL A 143 2.34 -2.64 4.37
CA VAL A 143 3.60 -3.06 3.78
C VAL A 143 4.61 -3.49 4.84
N THR A 144 4.68 -2.78 5.97
CA THR A 144 5.51 -3.20 7.11
C THR A 144 5.12 -4.59 7.62
N TYR A 145 3.83 -4.95 7.57
CA TYR A 145 3.39 -6.29 7.95
C TYR A 145 3.78 -7.41 6.97
N PHE A 146 3.90 -7.10 5.67
CA PHE A 146 4.10 -8.12 4.66
C PHE A 146 5.45 -8.04 3.94
N ARG A 147 6.09 -6.87 3.90
CA ARG A 147 7.37 -6.63 3.22
C ARG A 147 8.17 -5.52 3.93
N PRO A 148 8.57 -5.72 5.19
CA PRO A 148 9.19 -4.67 5.99
C PRO A 148 10.49 -4.13 5.38
N LEU A 149 11.28 -4.97 4.71
CA LEU A 149 12.52 -4.54 4.06
C LEU A 149 12.32 -3.45 2.99
N ARG A 150 11.15 -3.37 2.37
CA ARG A 150 10.82 -2.29 1.43
C ARG A 150 10.61 -0.93 2.10
N VAL A 151 10.37 -0.91 3.40
CA VAL A 151 10.25 0.32 4.19
C VAL A 151 11.59 0.65 4.86
N PHE A 152 12.15 -0.32 5.59
CA PHE A 152 13.37 -0.11 6.37
C PHE A 152 14.63 -0.07 5.50
N GLY A 153 14.70 -0.83 4.41
CA GLY A 153 15.86 -0.87 3.53
C GLY A 153 16.26 0.48 2.94
N PRO A 154 15.36 1.19 2.25
CA PRO A 154 15.65 2.53 1.74
C PRO A 154 15.99 3.54 2.83
N ALA A 155 15.34 3.47 4.00
CA ALA A 155 15.63 4.33 5.13
C ALA A 155 17.03 4.08 5.69
N ALA A 156 17.41 2.81 5.88
CA ALA A 156 18.74 2.42 6.30
C ALA A 156 19.81 2.87 5.30
N LEU A 157 19.57 2.63 4.00
CA LEU A 157 20.48 3.02 2.94
C LEU A 157 20.67 4.53 2.88
N LEU A 158 19.59 5.31 3.01
CA LEU A 158 19.66 6.77 3.05
C LEU A 158 20.53 7.26 4.21
N LEU A 159 20.32 6.72 5.41
CA LEU A 159 21.11 7.08 6.61
C LEU A 159 22.59 6.73 6.42
N LEU A 160 22.89 5.53 5.91
CA LEU A 160 24.26 5.09 5.65
C LEU A 160 24.95 5.95 4.60
N VAL A 161 24.28 6.21 3.47
CA VAL A 161 24.85 7.05 2.40
C VAL A 161 25.07 8.48 2.89
N THR A 162 24.13 9.04 3.64
CA THR A 162 24.27 10.38 4.20
C THR A 162 25.44 10.43 5.20
N GLY A 163 25.52 9.48 6.14
CA GLY A 163 26.59 9.43 7.13
C GLY A 163 27.97 9.24 6.49
N LEU A 164 28.09 8.38 5.47
CA LEU A 164 29.33 8.21 4.72
C LEU A 164 29.70 9.45 3.90
N ALA A 165 28.73 10.11 3.27
CA ALA A 165 28.96 11.30 2.47
C ALA A 165 29.40 12.49 3.34
N THR A 166 28.77 12.69 4.52
CA THR A 166 29.18 13.72 5.49
C THR A 166 30.55 13.44 6.06
N SER A 167 30.85 12.20 6.39
CA SER A 167 32.16 11.75 6.84
C SER A 167 33.25 12.05 5.79
N ALA A 168 33.02 11.66 4.55
CA ALA A 168 33.95 11.94 3.44
C ALA A 168 34.18 13.46 3.25
N TYR A 169 33.10 14.25 3.33
CA TYR A 169 33.19 15.73 3.25
C TYR A 169 34.04 16.30 4.39
N HIS A 170 33.87 15.85 5.63
CA HIS A 170 34.66 16.32 6.79
C HIS A 170 36.14 15.95 6.67
N VAL A 171 36.45 14.73 6.19
CA VAL A 171 37.84 14.28 5.95
C VAL A 171 38.52 15.16 4.89
N ILE A 172 37.84 15.42 3.75
CA ILE A 172 38.38 16.25 2.66
C ILE A 172 38.61 17.69 3.14
N ARG A 173 37.65 18.27 3.88
CA ARG A 173 37.74 19.66 4.34
C ARG A 173 38.81 19.88 5.40
N ARG A 174 39.01 18.89 6.30
CA ARG A 174 39.98 19.04 7.41
C ARG A 174 41.35 18.47 7.11
N GLY A 175 41.52 17.72 6.02
CA GLY A 175 42.77 17.07 5.64
C GLY A 175 43.26 16.02 6.62
N LYS A 176 42.39 15.56 7.52
CA LYS A 176 42.68 14.51 8.52
C LYS A 176 41.51 13.52 8.60
N PRO A 177 41.79 12.22 8.76
CA PRO A 177 40.73 11.23 8.99
C PRO A 177 40.11 11.46 10.38
N SER A 178 38.99 12.16 10.42
CA SER A 178 38.22 12.42 11.64
C SER A 178 36.75 12.18 11.34
N LEU A 179 36.14 11.30 12.13
CA LEU A 179 34.70 11.13 12.13
C LEU A 179 34.10 12.12 13.14
N GLU A 180 33.10 12.86 12.73
CA GLU A 180 32.31 13.66 13.67
C GLU A 180 31.27 12.79 14.35
N GLU A 181 30.82 13.20 15.53
CA GLU A 181 29.78 12.47 16.29
C GLU A 181 28.51 12.28 15.45
N SER A 182 28.14 13.28 14.64
CA SER A 182 27.00 13.22 13.71
C SER A 182 27.14 12.13 12.66
N ASP A 183 28.35 11.89 12.14
CA ASP A 183 28.62 10.87 11.12
C ASP A 183 28.46 9.47 11.73
N ILE A 184 29.02 9.28 12.94
CA ILE A 184 28.90 8.02 13.68
C ILE A 184 27.45 7.73 14.01
N ILE A 185 26.69 8.72 14.48
CA ILE A 185 25.27 8.57 14.81
C ILE A 185 24.47 8.15 13.57
N LEU A 186 24.69 8.81 12.42
CA LEU A 186 23.99 8.47 11.17
C LEU A 186 24.30 7.05 10.70
N ILE A 187 25.59 6.66 10.70
CA ILE A 187 26.02 5.32 10.28
C ILE A 187 25.47 4.25 11.22
N CYS A 188 25.63 4.42 12.54
CA CYS A 188 25.13 3.47 13.52
C CYS A 188 23.60 3.34 13.45
N THR A 189 22.88 4.46 13.30
CA THR A 189 21.43 4.44 13.16
C THR A 189 21.02 3.71 11.87
N GLY A 190 21.74 3.94 10.76
CA GLY A 190 21.52 3.24 9.50
C GLY A 190 21.67 1.72 9.62
N ILE A 191 22.74 1.27 10.32
CA ILE A 191 22.96 -0.15 10.60
C ILE A 191 21.84 -0.73 11.47
N ILE A 192 21.44 -0.03 12.53
CA ILE A 192 20.36 -0.48 13.43
C ILE A 192 19.05 -0.59 12.68
N VAL A 193 18.66 0.42 11.89
CA VAL A 193 17.44 0.41 11.08
C VAL A 193 17.46 -0.73 10.07
N GLY A 194 18.62 -0.99 9.45
CA GLY A 194 18.79 -2.12 8.54
C GLY A 194 18.63 -3.48 9.25
N ALA A 195 19.24 -3.64 10.40
CA ALA A 195 19.12 -4.86 11.19
C ALA A 195 17.67 -5.11 11.65
N VAL A 196 16.97 -4.06 12.11
CA VAL A 196 15.55 -4.15 12.46
C VAL A 196 14.70 -4.55 11.24
N GLY A 197 15.00 -3.98 10.07
CA GLY A 197 14.34 -4.34 8.82
C GLY A 197 14.52 -5.80 8.44
N LEU A 198 15.74 -6.33 8.56
CA LEU A 198 16.05 -7.74 8.31
C LEU A 198 15.35 -8.67 9.30
N LEU A 199 15.38 -8.35 10.59
CA LEU A 199 14.68 -9.13 11.61
C LEU A 199 13.17 -9.17 11.37
N ALA A 200 12.58 -8.03 11.03
CA ALA A 200 11.15 -7.96 10.69
C ALA A 200 10.82 -8.83 9.46
N ASP A 201 11.68 -8.82 8.43
CA ASP A 201 11.49 -9.63 7.23
C ASP A 201 11.59 -11.13 7.50
N LEU A 202 12.53 -11.54 8.34
CA LEU A 202 12.65 -12.92 8.82
C LEU A 202 11.41 -13.38 9.60
N MET A 203 10.85 -12.52 10.47
CA MET A 203 9.61 -12.82 11.19
C MET A 203 8.42 -13.02 10.23
N VAL A 204 8.34 -12.22 9.17
CA VAL A 204 7.31 -12.37 8.12
C VAL A 204 7.52 -13.66 7.33
N ALA A 205 8.77 -13.99 6.99
CA ALA A 205 9.10 -15.23 6.27
C ALA A 205 8.69 -16.48 7.06
N GLN A 206 8.95 -16.51 8.37
CA GLN A 206 8.55 -17.61 9.26
C GLN A 206 7.04 -17.83 9.36
N ARG A 207 6.24 -16.78 9.20
CA ARG A 207 4.76 -16.89 9.22
C ARG A 207 4.16 -17.39 7.90
N ARG A 208 4.95 -17.45 6.83
CA ARG A 208 4.52 -17.88 5.50
C ARG A 208 4.81 -19.36 5.22
N GLY A 209 5.71 -19.97 5.95
CA GLY A 209 5.95 -21.41 5.95
C GLY A 209 5.03 -22.13 6.91
#